data_dc0295fd4e19a38b304bb5c4cb8d9492
#
_entry.id   dc0295fd4e19a38b304bb5c4cb8d9492
#
_cell.length_a   1.000
_cell.length_b   1.000
_cell.length_c   1.000
_cell.angle_alpha   90.00
_cell.angle_beta   90.00
_cell.angle_gamma   90.00
#
_symmetry.space_group_name_H-M   'P 1'
#
loop_
_entity.id
_entity.type
_entity.pdbx_description
1 polymer ?
#
loop_
_entity_poly.entity_id
_entity_poly.type
_entity_poly.pdbx_seq_one_letter_code
_entity_poly.pdbx_strand_id
1 'polypeptide(L)'
;KATVLGAGTMGSQIAALLVNAGLKVKLLDIVIDENEPNKISKKAYEVITNPKRPQLFDLAFASNLSYGNFNEDLVEQDDADIYIEAVKEEVDIKHNVWDKVKKVAKDDAIFATNTSGIPIESIADVFEGKDKERFFGMHFFNPPRIMKLVEVIPNEKTSEAVVERVQAFAEDVLGKGV
;
A
#
# COMPACT_ATOMS: atom_id res chain seq x y z
N LYS A 1 4.22 6.59 -8.59
CA LYS A 1 2.85 6.09 -8.44
C LYS A 1 2.83 4.99 -7.38
N ALA A 2 1.79 4.95 -6.54
CA ALA A 2 1.61 3.92 -5.53
C ALA A 2 0.26 3.22 -5.68
N THR A 3 0.21 1.92 -5.34
CA THR A 3 -1.02 1.15 -5.22
C THR A 3 -1.13 0.64 -3.79
N VAL A 4 -2.24 0.97 -3.11
CA VAL A 4 -2.54 0.48 -1.76
C VAL A 4 -3.56 -0.64 -1.87
N LEU A 5 -3.22 -1.78 -1.30
CA LEU A 5 -3.97 -3.02 -1.33
C LEU A 5 -4.67 -3.25 0.01
N GLY A 6 -5.99 -3.06 0.02
CA GLY A 6 -6.80 -3.03 1.23
C GLY A 6 -7.21 -1.60 1.61
N ALA A 7 -8.51 -1.33 1.65
CA ALA A 7 -9.10 -0.02 1.94
C ALA A 7 -9.72 0.04 3.35
N GLY A 8 -9.22 -0.79 4.26
CA GLY A 8 -9.55 -0.75 5.68
C GLY A 8 -8.98 0.48 6.39
N THR A 9 -8.99 0.46 7.72
CA THR A 9 -8.52 1.60 8.56
C THR A 9 -7.09 2.01 8.23
N MET A 10 -6.15 1.05 8.14
CA MET A 10 -4.75 1.37 7.85
C MET A 10 -4.55 1.76 6.39
N GLY A 11 -5.06 0.97 5.44
CA GLY A 11 -4.85 1.23 4.01
C GLY A 11 -5.43 2.57 3.56
N SER A 12 -6.62 2.95 4.03
CA SER A 12 -7.19 4.26 3.71
C SER A 12 -6.33 5.42 4.23
N GLN A 13 -5.75 5.30 5.42
CA GLN A 13 -4.90 6.32 6.00
C GLN A 13 -3.50 6.36 5.39
N ILE A 14 -2.95 5.20 4.98
CA ILE A 14 -1.72 5.13 4.20
C ILE A 14 -1.95 5.80 2.84
N ALA A 15 -3.06 5.51 2.15
CA ALA A 15 -3.40 6.17 0.90
C ALA A 15 -3.48 7.70 1.05
N ALA A 16 -4.15 8.19 2.11
CA ALA A 16 -4.22 9.62 2.40
C ALA A 16 -2.83 10.24 2.67
N LEU A 17 -1.95 9.54 3.40
CA LEU A 17 -0.57 9.97 3.63
C LEU A 17 0.20 10.12 2.33
N LEU A 18 0.14 9.11 1.46
CA LEU A 18 0.84 9.11 0.17
C LEU A 18 0.34 10.21 -0.76
N VAL A 19 -0.98 10.45 -0.80
CA VAL A 19 -1.58 11.55 -1.56
C VAL A 19 -1.11 12.90 -1.04
N ASN A 20 -1.06 13.09 0.27
CA ASN A 20 -0.55 14.31 0.89
C ASN A 20 0.95 14.54 0.60
N ALA A 21 1.70 13.48 0.36
CA ALA A 21 3.10 13.53 -0.09
C ALA A 21 3.24 13.75 -1.62
N GLY A 22 2.13 13.98 -2.33
CA GLY A 22 2.12 14.29 -3.76
C GLY A 22 2.11 13.09 -4.70
N LEU A 23 1.96 11.86 -4.19
CA LEU A 23 1.91 10.67 -5.04
C LEU A 23 0.52 10.50 -5.69
N LYS A 24 0.52 9.94 -6.91
CA LYS A 24 -0.69 9.36 -7.49
C LYS A 24 -0.93 8.00 -6.86
N VAL A 25 -2.13 7.80 -6.30
CA VAL A 25 -2.47 6.60 -5.51
C VAL A 25 -3.73 5.95 -6.06
N LYS A 26 -3.66 4.63 -6.26
CA LYS A 26 -4.83 3.77 -6.48
C LYS A 26 -5.07 2.96 -5.20
N LEU A 27 -6.29 3.04 -4.67
CA LEU A 27 -6.73 2.30 -3.48
C LEU A 27 -7.64 1.17 -3.91
N LEU A 28 -7.23 -0.08 -3.69
CA LEU A 28 -7.94 -1.29 -4.10
C LEU A 28 -8.43 -2.10 -2.91
N ASP A 29 -9.58 -2.76 -3.07
CA ASP A 29 -10.07 -3.76 -2.11
C ASP A 29 -10.81 -4.90 -2.83
N ILE A 30 -11.28 -5.86 -2.05
CA ILE A 30 -12.07 -7.00 -2.55
C ILE A 30 -13.47 -6.55 -2.99
N VAL A 31 -14.05 -7.33 -3.89
CA VAL A 31 -15.48 -7.23 -4.24
C VAL A 31 -16.29 -8.03 -3.21
N ILE A 32 -17.20 -7.37 -2.49
CA ILE A 32 -18.12 -8.00 -1.55
C ILE A 32 -19.58 -7.95 -2.02
N ASP A 33 -19.84 -7.18 -3.07
CA ASP A 33 -21.17 -6.98 -3.65
C ASP A 33 -21.00 -6.77 -5.16
N GLU A 34 -21.51 -7.69 -5.96
CA GLU A 34 -21.37 -7.62 -7.43
C GLU A 34 -22.09 -6.42 -8.05
N ASN A 35 -23.14 -5.89 -7.39
CA ASN A 35 -23.84 -4.69 -7.86
C ASN A 35 -23.09 -3.40 -7.51
N GLU A 36 -22.20 -3.45 -6.52
CA GLU A 36 -21.33 -2.35 -6.11
C GLU A 36 -19.89 -2.86 -5.92
N PRO A 37 -19.16 -3.25 -6.98
CA PRO A 37 -17.87 -3.94 -6.88
C PRO A 37 -16.79 -3.13 -6.16
N ASN A 38 -16.89 -1.82 -6.16
CA ASN A 38 -15.94 -0.90 -5.51
C ASN A 38 -16.42 -0.39 -4.15
N LYS A 39 -17.42 -1.01 -3.54
CA LYS A 39 -18.10 -0.52 -2.32
C LYS A 39 -17.16 -0.16 -1.18
N ILE A 40 -16.17 -1.00 -0.89
CA ILE A 40 -15.22 -0.78 0.23
C ILE A 40 -14.29 0.38 -0.11
N SER A 41 -13.61 0.32 -1.24
CA SER A 41 -12.63 1.34 -1.66
C SER A 41 -13.27 2.69 -1.95
N LYS A 42 -14.49 2.71 -2.51
CA LYS A 42 -15.28 3.93 -2.69
C LYS A 42 -15.62 4.60 -1.35
N LYS A 43 -16.07 3.81 -0.37
CA LYS A 43 -16.36 4.33 0.97
C LYS A 43 -15.11 4.94 1.62
N ALA A 44 -13.96 4.29 1.47
CA ALA A 44 -12.69 4.82 1.95
C ALA A 44 -12.31 6.13 1.25
N TYR A 45 -12.46 6.19 -0.09
CA TYR A 45 -12.25 7.41 -0.88
C TYR A 45 -13.13 8.56 -0.38
N GLU A 46 -14.44 8.33 -0.16
CA GLU A 46 -15.37 9.33 0.33
C GLU A 46 -15.01 9.85 1.74
N VAL A 47 -14.47 8.99 2.60
CA VAL A 47 -13.95 9.38 3.92
C VAL A 47 -12.70 10.23 3.80
N ILE A 48 -11.75 9.85 2.94
CA ILE A 48 -10.48 10.57 2.74
C ILE A 48 -10.74 11.97 2.19
N THR A 49 -11.66 12.09 1.22
CA THR A 49 -11.95 13.33 0.51
C THR A 49 -13.09 14.16 1.12
N ASN A 50 -13.58 13.78 2.30
CA ASN A 50 -14.71 14.46 2.95
C ASN A 50 -14.34 15.91 3.35
N PRO A 51 -14.99 16.94 2.80
CA PRO A 51 -14.65 18.33 3.09
C PRO A 51 -14.93 18.76 4.53
N LYS A 52 -15.81 18.05 5.24
CA LYS A 52 -16.15 18.34 6.65
C LYS A 52 -15.13 17.79 7.64
N ARG A 53 -14.38 16.76 7.25
CA ARG A 53 -13.34 16.11 8.07
C ARG A 53 -12.19 15.69 7.14
N PRO A 54 -11.47 16.65 6.53
CA PRO A 54 -10.51 16.34 5.50
C PRO A 54 -9.34 15.54 6.07
N GLN A 55 -8.98 14.47 5.37
CA GLN A 55 -7.75 13.74 5.63
C GLN A 55 -6.62 14.21 4.71
N LEU A 56 -6.95 14.96 3.66
CA LEU A 56 -6.02 15.63 2.77
C LEU A 56 -5.71 17.03 3.28
N PHE A 57 -4.46 17.47 3.10
CA PHE A 57 -4.03 18.82 3.45
C PHE A 57 -4.68 19.88 2.56
N ASP A 58 -4.93 19.53 1.29
CA ASP A 58 -5.70 20.29 0.35
C ASP A 58 -6.65 19.35 -0.41
N LEU A 59 -7.92 19.71 -0.55
CA LEU A 59 -8.89 18.92 -1.31
C LEU A 59 -8.55 18.80 -2.80
N ALA A 60 -7.77 19.72 -3.35
CA ALA A 60 -7.25 19.61 -4.71
C ALA A 60 -6.40 18.33 -4.91
N PHE A 61 -5.76 17.82 -3.84
CA PHE A 61 -5.01 16.56 -3.89
C PHE A 61 -5.89 15.33 -4.11
N ALA A 62 -7.22 15.42 -3.95
CA ALA A 62 -8.14 14.34 -4.27
C ALA A 62 -8.03 13.87 -5.72
N SER A 63 -7.58 14.73 -6.64
CA SER A 63 -7.29 14.37 -8.03
C SER A 63 -6.17 13.32 -8.18
N ASN A 64 -5.32 13.16 -7.17
CA ASN A 64 -4.27 12.16 -7.12
C ASN A 64 -4.73 10.82 -6.52
N LEU A 65 -5.95 10.74 -6.02
CA LEU A 65 -6.51 9.51 -5.44
C LEU A 65 -7.57 8.92 -6.37
N SER A 66 -7.44 7.64 -6.66
CA SER A 66 -8.46 6.84 -7.31
C SER A 66 -8.72 5.56 -6.53
N TYR A 67 -9.87 4.94 -6.75
CA TYR A 67 -10.25 3.69 -6.09
C TYR A 67 -10.71 2.65 -7.08
N GLY A 68 -10.79 1.40 -6.66
CA GLY A 68 -11.21 0.28 -7.48
C GLY A 68 -11.19 -1.04 -6.72
N ASN A 69 -11.15 -2.15 -7.43
CA ASN A 69 -11.12 -3.48 -6.86
C ASN A 69 -10.01 -4.35 -7.46
N PHE A 70 -9.71 -5.48 -6.77
CA PHE A 70 -8.66 -6.39 -7.21
C PHE A 70 -8.97 -7.16 -8.49
N ASN A 71 -10.25 -7.28 -8.88
CA ASN A 71 -10.64 -8.12 -10.00
C ASN A 71 -10.55 -7.37 -11.34
N GLU A 72 -10.87 -6.09 -11.33
CA GLU A 72 -10.99 -5.27 -12.54
C GLU A 72 -9.86 -4.25 -12.67
N ASP A 73 -9.47 -3.61 -11.57
CA ASP A 73 -8.58 -2.44 -11.60
C ASP A 73 -7.11 -2.76 -11.33
N LEU A 74 -6.79 -3.92 -10.72
CA LEU A 74 -5.40 -4.26 -10.41
C LEU A 74 -4.54 -4.41 -11.68
N VAL A 75 -5.10 -4.92 -12.75
CA VAL A 75 -4.41 -5.10 -14.02
C VAL A 75 -3.92 -3.78 -14.64
N GLU A 76 -4.56 -2.67 -14.28
CA GLU A 76 -4.18 -1.32 -14.72
C GLU A 76 -3.06 -0.68 -13.88
N GLN A 77 -2.50 -1.42 -12.93
CA GLN A 77 -1.47 -0.89 -12.01
C GLN A 77 -0.05 -1.34 -12.37
N ASP A 78 0.17 -1.76 -13.60
CA ASP A 78 1.44 -2.25 -14.13
C ASP A 78 2.57 -1.19 -14.12
N ASP A 79 2.23 0.09 -13.99
CA ASP A 79 3.16 1.22 -13.89
C ASP A 79 3.42 1.70 -12.44
N ALA A 80 2.88 1.02 -11.42
CA ALA A 80 3.11 1.40 -10.03
C ALA A 80 4.56 1.16 -9.59
N ASP A 81 5.14 2.14 -8.87
CA ASP A 81 6.51 2.07 -8.34
C ASP A 81 6.57 1.30 -7.03
N ILE A 82 5.47 1.33 -6.27
CA ILE A 82 5.32 0.63 -4.99
C ILE A 82 3.90 0.13 -4.78
N TYR A 83 3.80 -1.09 -4.28
CA TYR A 83 2.57 -1.67 -3.77
C TYR A 83 2.67 -1.80 -2.25
N ILE A 84 1.67 -1.27 -1.52
CA ILE A 84 1.62 -1.36 -0.04
C ILE A 84 0.38 -2.14 0.35
N GLU A 85 0.58 -3.31 0.94
CA GLU A 85 -0.48 -4.19 1.37
C GLU A 85 -0.89 -3.90 2.82
N ALA A 86 -2.19 -3.72 3.04
CA ALA A 86 -2.84 -3.50 4.33
C ALA A 86 -4.19 -4.25 4.40
N VAL A 87 -4.23 -5.47 3.85
CA VAL A 87 -5.39 -6.36 3.93
C VAL A 87 -5.46 -7.07 5.28
N LYS A 88 -6.45 -7.94 5.47
CA LYS A 88 -6.65 -8.70 6.70
C LYS A 88 -5.39 -9.44 7.12
N GLU A 89 -5.13 -9.51 8.42
CA GLU A 89 -3.92 -10.08 9.03
C GLU A 89 -3.99 -11.63 9.04
N GLU A 90 -4.00 -12.21 7.84
CA GLU A 90 -4.01 -13.65 7.56
C GLU A 90 -3.06 -13.96 6.41
N VAL A 91 -2.14 -14.91 6.60
CA VAL A 91 -1.07 -15.24 5.61
C VAL A 91 -1.68 -15.63 4.25
N ASP A 92 -2.67 -16.50 4.23
CA ASP A 92 -3.29 -16.99 2.99
C ASP A 92 -3.96 -15.87 2.19
N ILE A 93 -4.58 -14.90 2.87
CA ILE A 93 -5.17 -13.72 2.23
C ILE A 93 -4.08 -12.85 1.61
N LYS A 94 -2.99 -12.61 2.35
CA LYS A 94 -1.85 -11.84 1.86
C LYS A 94 -1.19 -12.51 0.66
N HIS A 95 -0.96 -13.82 0.72
CA HIS A 95 -0.42 -14.61 -0.40
C HIS A 95 -1.30 -14.50 -1.64
N ASN A 96 -2.62 -14.65 -1.50
CA ASN A 96 -3.57 -14.51 -2.62
C ASN A 96 -3.50 -13.13 -3.29
N VAL A 97 -3.35 -12.06 -2.50
CA VAL A 97 -3.21 -10.69 -3.03
C VAL A 97 -1.88 -10.55 -3.75
N TRP A 98 -0.77 -10.99 -3.14
CA TRP A 98 0.56 -10.90 -3.75
C TRP A 98 0.70 -11.73 -5.03
N ASP A 99 0.06 -12.91 -5.11
CA ASP A 99 0.02 -13.72 -6.33
C ASP A 99 -0.69 -13.02 -7.50
N LYS A 100 -1.65 -12.13 -7.21
CA LYS A 100 -2.27 -11.28 -8.23
C LYS A 100 -1.33 -10.13 -8.62
N VAL A 101 -0.71 -9.47 -7.64
CA VAL A 101 0.20 -8.33 -7.86
C VAL A 101 1.40 -8.73 -8.70
N LYS A 102 2.05 -9.86 -8.41
CA LYS A 102 3.21 -10.37 -9.17
C LYS A 102 2.96 -10.54 -10.68
N LYS A 103 1.70 -10.77 -11.07
CA LYS A 103 1.33 -10.96 -12.49
C LYS A 103 1.24 -9.66 -13.27
N VAL A 104 1.15 -8.53 -12.58
CA VAL A 104 0.93 -7.22 -13.20
C VAL A 104 2.04 -6.21 -12.92
N ALA A 105 2.75 -6.38 -11.80
CA ALA A 105 3.78 -5.45 -11.38
C ALA A 105 4.95 -5.40 -12.37
N LYS A 106 5.48 -4.20 -12.62
CA LYS A 106 6.70 -4.02 -13.42
C LYS A 106 7.94 -4.56 -12.70
N ASP A 107 8.98 -4.82 -13.46
CA ASP A 107 10.20 -5.50 -12.99
C ASP A 107 10.97 -4.79 -11.88
N ASP A 108 10.79 -3.50 -11.68
CA ASP A 108 11.45 -2.68 -10.67
C ASP A 108 10.50 -2.18 -9.56
N ALA A 109 9.26 -2.65 -9.54
CA ALA A 109 8.29 -2.32 -8.50
C ALA A 109 8.74 -2.83 -7.13
N ILE A 110 8.41 -2.09 -6.07
CA ILE A 110 8.69 -2.42 -4.67
C ILE A 110 7.42 -2.97 -4.02
N PHE A 111 7.57 -3.98 -3.16
CA PHE A 111 6.48 -4.66 -2.47
C PHE A 111 6.61 -4.49 -0.96
N ALA A 112 5.61 -3.87 -0.34
CA ALA A 112 5.61 -3.58 1.09
C ALA A 112 4.35 -4.13 1.77
N THR A 113 4.49 -4.79 2.91
CA THR A 113 3.36 -5.21 3.75
C THR A 113 3.32 -4.40 5.04
N ASN A 114 2.11 -3.95 5.42
CA ASN A 114 1.88 -3.24 6.68
C ASN A 114 1.52 -4.19 7.84
N THR A 115 1.89 -5.46 7.75
CA THR A 115 1.64 -6.43 8.83
C THR A 115 2.25 -5.96 10.16
N SER A 116 1.59 -6.28 11.27
CA SER A 116 2.07 -5.97 12.62
C SER A 116 2.47 -7.21 13.42
N GLY A 117 1.93 -8.37 13.09
CA GLY A 117 2.10 -9.59 13.88
C GLY A 117 2.54 -10.83 13.11
N ILE A 118 2.48 -10.81 11.79
CA ILE A 118 2.92 -11.93 10.95
C ILE A 118 4.41 -11.75 10.64
N PRO A 119 5.25 -12.78 10.83
CA PRO A 119 6.66 -12.74 10.42
C PRO A 119 6.77 -12.40 8.93
N ILE A 120 7.63 -11.44 8.59
CA ILE A 120 7.81 -10.98 7.20
C ILE A 120 8.19 -12.13 6.27
N GLU A 121 9.02 -13.07 6.74
CA GLU A 121 9.41 -14.27 5.99
C GLU A 121 8.19 -15.10 5.56
N SER A 122 7.20 -15.28 6.45
CA SER A 122 6.00 -16.05 6.14
C SER A 122 5.17 -15.44 5.01
N ILE A 123 5.22 -14.11 4.85
CA ILE A 123 4.55 -13.43 3.73
C ILE A 123 5.47 -13.43 2.50
N ALA A 124 6.78 -13.28 2.70
CA ALA A 124 7.78 -13.27 1.65
C ALA A 124 7.90 -14.61 0.89
N ASP A 125 7.41 -15.70 1.44
CA ASP A 125 7.48 -17.05 0.84
C ASP A 125 6.70 -17.17 -0.48
N VAL A 126 5.77 -16.27 -0.75
CA VAL A 126 5.09 -16.21 -2.05
C VAL A 126 5.97 -15.64 -3.16
N PHE A 127 7.06 -14.97 -2.83
CA PHE A 127 7.98 -14.34 -3.78
C PHE A 127 9.22 -15.20 -4.02
N GLU A 128 9.75 -15.14 -5.24
CA GLU A 128 10.98 -15.83 -5.64
C GLU A 128 11.95 -14.85 -6.31
N GLY A 129 13.24 -15.19 -6.30
CA GLY A 129 14.27 -14.44 -7.00
C GLY A 129 14.28 -12.94 -6.68
N LYS A 130 14.31 -12.12 -7.71
CA LYS A 130 14.38 -10.66 -7.58
C LYS A 130 13.14 -10.03 -6.92
N ASP A 131 12.00 -10.68 -6.98
CA ASP A 131 10.78 -10.16 -6.33
C ASP A 131 10.91 -10.25 -4.81
N LYS A 132 11.49 -11.33 -4.29
CA LYS A 132 11.79 -11.49 -2.86
C LYS A 132 12.82 -10.45 -2.37
N GLU A 133 13.78 -10.06 -3.23
CA GLU A 133 14.76 -9.01 -2.91
C GLU A 133 14.13 -7.61 -2.78
N ARG A 134 12.93 -7.40 -3.35
CA ARG A 134 12.18 -6.14 -3.34
C ARG A 134 10.98 -6.14 -2.39
N PHE A 135 10.79 -7.22 -1.64
CA PHE A 135 9.73 -7.35 -0.65
C PHE A 135 10.25 -7.06 0.76
N PHE A 136 9.48 -6.32 1.56
CA PHE A 136 9.81 -5.98 2.96
C PHE A 136 8.54 -5.59 3.74
N GLY A 137 8.66 -5.50 5.06
CA GLY A 137 7.66 -4.89 5.92
C GLY A 137 7.81 -3.36 5.98
N MET A 138 6.71 -2.64 5.82
CA MET A 138 6.62 -1.20 6.04
C MET A 138 5.48 -0.93 7.02
N HIS A 139 5.80 -1.03 8.31
CA HIS A 139 4.83 -0.97 9.37
C HIS A 139 4.58 0.47 9.83
N PHE A 140 3.41 0.99 9.49
CA PHE A 140 2.94 2.29 9.93
C PHE A 140 2.17 2.19 11.25
N PHE A 141 2.36 3.17 12.12
CA PHE A 141 1.59 3.30 13.35
C PHE A 141 0.30 4.09 13.12
N ASN A 142 -0.77 3.71 13.81
CA ASN A 142 -2.08 4.33 13.66
C ASN A 142 -2.19 5.61 14.53
N PRO A 143 -2.58 6.75 13.98
CA PRO A 143 -2.89 7.03 12.57
C PRO A 143 -1.62 7.32 11.74
N PRO A 144 -1.41 6.66 10.58
CA PRO A 144 -0.22 6.85 9.73
C PRO A 144 0.10 8.30 9.40
N ARG A 145 -0.93 9.11 9.22
CA ARG A 145 -0.78 10.52 8.88
C ARG A 145 -0.22 11.38 10.02
N ILE A 146 -0.39 10.96 11.27
CA ILE A 146 0.00 11.71 12.48
C ILE A 146 1.28 11.15 13.11
N MET A 147 1.37 9.82 13.18
CA MET A 147 2.51 9.15 13.78
C MET A 147 3.75 9.36 12.93
N LYS A 148 4.84 9.74 13.59
CA LYS A 148 6.09 10.11 12.90
C LYS A 148 7.00 8.93 12.58
N LEU A 149 6.78 7.79 13.21
CA LEU A 149 7.60 6.59 13.05
C LEU A 149 6.98 5.67 11.97
N VAL A 150 7.84 5.08 11.16
CA VAL A 150 7.56 3.90 10.34
C VAL A 150 8.70 2.90 10.51
N GLU A 151 8.38 1.62 10.65
CA GLU A 151 9.38 0.56 10.71
C GLU A 151 9.57 -0.04 9.33
N VAL A 152 10.82 -0.11 8.89
CA VAL A 152 11.23 -0.82 7.67
C VAL A 152 11.86 -2.15 8.10
N ILE A 153 11.22 -3.25 7.76
CA ILE A 153 11.55 -4.60 8.24
C ILE A 153 11.92 -5.46 7.04
N PRO A 154 13.21 -5.60 6.71
CA PRO A 154 13.65 -6.43 5.59
C PRO A 154 13.40 -7.92 5.89
N ASN A 155 13.15 -8.70 4.83
CA ASN A 155 13.27 -10.16 4.88
C ASN A 155 14.75 -10.57 4.64
N GLU A 156 15.08 -11.85 4.80
CA GLU A 156 16.44 -12.37 4.64
C GLU A 156 17.07 -12.12 3.24
N LYS A 157 16.26 -11.82 2.23
CA LYS A 157 16.68 -11.58 0.84
C LYS A 157 16.50 -10.14 0.39
N THR A 158 15.85 -9.28 1.18
CA THR A 158 15.68 -7.87 0.80
C THR A 158 17.03 -7.23 0.53
N SER A 159 17.18 -6.64 -0.66
CA SER A 159 18.45 -6.03 -1.04
C SER A 159 18.71 -4.73 -0.25
N GLU A 160 19.95 -4.47 0.10
CA GLU A 160 20.39 -3.26 0.80
C GLU A 160 19.96 -1.99 0.03
N ALA A 161 20.09 -2.00 -1.29
CA ALA A 161 19.67 -0.88 -2.14
C ALA A 161 18.16 -0.58 -2.05
N VAL A 162 17.33 -1.61 -1.85
CA VAL A 162 15.88 -1.41 -1.62
C VAL A 162 15.65 -0.80 -0.24
N VAL A 163 16.35 -1.28 0.79
CA VAL A 163 16.23 -0.73 2.15
C VAL A 163 16.63 0.74 2.16
N GLU A 164 17.78 1.11 1.61
CA GLU A 164 18.24 2.50 1.51
C GLU A 164 17.23 3.39 0.76
N ARG A 165 16.73 2.92 -0.38
CA ARG A 165 15.74 3.65 -1.18
C ARG A 165 14.44 3.89 -0.41
N VAL A 166 13.99 2.89 0.35
CA VAL A 166 12.75 2.97 1.14
C VAL A 166 12.92 3.86 2.37
N GLN A 167 14.07 3.80 3.03
CA GLN A 167 14.39 4.72 4.12
C GLN A 167 14.41 6.17 3.64
N ALA A 168 15.12 6.47 2.56
CA ALA A 168 15.13 7.80 1.97
C ALA A 168 13.70 8.25 1.55
N PHE A 169 12.89 7.37 0.99
CA PHE A 169 11.49 7.68 0.67
C PHE A 169 10.67 8.00 1.94
N ALA A 170 10.84 7.22 3.00
CA ALA A 170 10.12 7.45 4.25
C ALA A 170 10.54 8.76 4.93
N GLU A 171 11.82 9.07 4.95
CA GLU A 171 12.37 10.28 5.58
C GLU A 171 12.10 11.52 4.74
N ASP A 172 12.51 11.55 3.47
CA ASP A 172 12.52 12.75 2.62
C ASP A 172 11.15 13.06 2.02
N VAL A 173 10.34 12.04 1.71
CA VAL A 173 9.06 12.20 1.02
C VAL A 173 7.89 12.12 2.00
N LEU A 174 7.89 11.14 2.91
CA LEU A 174 6.80 10.98 3.87
C LEU A 174 7.01 11.75 5.17
N GLY A 175 8.20 12.29 5.42
CA GLY A 175 8.54 13.02 6.65
C GLY A 175 8.47 12.15 7.90
N LYS A 176 8.86 10.85 7.78
CA LYS A 176 8.89 9.88 8.87
C LYS A 176 10.30 9.70 9.42
N GLY A 177 10.39 9.34 10.70
CA GLY A 177 11.58 8.68 11.23
C GLY A 177 11.47 7.18 10.96
N VAL A 178 12.60 6.53 10.67
CA VAL A 178 12.70 5.10 10.33
C VAL A 178 13.51 4.36 11.41
#